data_af8dc934a5962895dd7f36aa1a75da6f
#
_entry.id   af8dc934a5962895dd7f36aa1a75da6f
#
_cell.length_a   1.000
_cell.length_b   1.000
_cell.length_c   1.000
_cell.angle_alpha   90.00
_cell.angle_beta   90.00
_cell.angle_gamma   90.00
#
_symmetry.space_group_name_H-M   'P 1'
#
loop_
_entity.id
_entity.type
_entity.pdbx_description
1 polymer ?
#
loop_
_entity_poly.entity_id
_entity_poly.type
_entity_poly.pdbx_seq_one_letter_code
_entity_poly.pdbx_strand_id
1 'polypeptide(L)'
;MTCVKVKLLRQNRKAGVTLFAMNKITQTMRFRQAVIEYSNKHGVTKAAIRYHLNRQYIYRWRKRYDGTLASLADRSHRPHSHPNQHTPEEIKLILNMRRRNPNTGIVVFWVKLRQRGYTRSISGLYRFLRKRGAMAVKLPNPKYIPKPYEQMQYPGQRVQIDVKFVPQACIVGQQEPTQWYQYTFLDEYSRFRYIEAFQEHSTYSSTVFLRHVVKRFPFAIECVQTDNGTEFTNRLLSKGSDKPTLFELELQRLGIRHKLIRPYTPRHNGQVERSHRKDNEEFYASHRFYSFEDFKAQLAVRERSYNNFPIRPLAWRSPKQVLFAFHNV
;
A
#
# COMPACT_ATOMS: atom_id res chain seq x y z
N MET A 1 -30.14 -0.14 10.54
CA MET A 1 -29.99 -0.89 11.81
C MET A 1 -28.56 -1.34 12.15
N THR A 2 -27.50 -0.75 11.60
CA THR A 2 -26.10 -1.20 11.76
C THR A 2 -25.21 -0.29 12.62
N CYS A 3 -25.67 0.90 12.98
CA CYS A 3 -24.82 1.86 13.74
C CYS A 3 -24.89 1.69 15.27
N VAL A 4 -25.97 1.11 15.80
CA VAL A 4 -26.18 0.93 17.26
C VAL A 4 -25.38 -0.25 17.80
N LYS A 5 -25.23 -1.35 17.05
CA LYS A 5 -24.47 -2.55 17.48
C LYS A 5 -22.97 -2.28 17.66
N VAL A 6 -22.36 -1.38 16.87
CA VAL A 6 -20.91 -1.08 16.98
C VAL A 6 -20.58 -0.22 18.21
N LYS A 7 -21.51 0.64 18.67
CA LYS A 7 -21.29 1.41 19.90
C LYS A 7 -21.39 0.57 21.17
N LEU A 8 -22.31 -0.41 21.20
CA LEU A 8 -22.47 -1.34 22.33
C LEU A 8 -21.26 -2.28 22.49
N LEU A 9 -20.67 -2.75 21.38
CA LEU A 9 -19.48 -3.61 21.43
C LEU A 9 -18.22 -2.87 21.90
N ARG A 10 -18.11 -1.54 21.65
CA ARG A 10 -16.99 -0.73 22.16
C ARG A 10 -17.14 -0.38 23.64
N GLN A 11 -18.35 -0.22 24.16
CA GLN A 11 -18.59 -0.03 25.59
C GLN A 11 -18.32 -1.29 26.40
N ASN A 12 -18.73 -2.47 25.90
CA ASN A 12 -18.46 -3.74 26.58
C ASN A 12 -16.99 -4.13 26.65
N ARG A 13 -16.15 -3.75 25.64
CA ARG A 13 -14.69 -3.96 25.72
C ARG A 13 -14.02 -3.10 26.79
N LYS A 14 -14.47 -1.85 27.01
CA LYS A 14 -13.93 -1.03 28.10
C LYS A 14 -14.39 -1.51 29.48
N ALA A 15 -15.61 -1.96 29.60
CA ALA A 15 -16.13 -2.54 30.85
C ALA A 15 -15.45 -3.87 31.22
N GLY A 16 -15.18 -4.74 30.23
CA GLY A 16 -14.50 -6.02 30.45
C GLY A 16 -13.03 -5.86 30.92
N VAL A 17 -12.30 -4.90 30.35
CA VAL A 17 -10.91 -4.62 30.78
C VAL A 17 -10.88 -4.03 32.19
N THR A 18 -11.86 -3.22 32.55
CA THR A 18 -11.96 -2.62 33.90
C THR A 18 -12.33 -3.69 34.95
N LEU A 19 -13.25 -4.61 34.63
CA LEU A 19 -13.62 -5.72 35.52
C LEU A 19 -12.46 -6.70 35.77
N PHE A 20 -11.66 -7.03 34.74
CA PHE A 20 -10.52 -7.92 34.91
C PHE A 20 -9.40 -7.29 35.75
N ALA A 21 -9.16 -5.99 35.60
CA ALA A 21 -8.20 -5.24 36.44
C ALA A 21 -8.69 -5.14 37.88
N MET A 22 -9.98 -4.92 38.12
CA MET A 22 -10.57 -4.87 39.47
C MET A 22 -10.47 -6.21 40.19
N ASN A 23 -10.73 -7.35 39.52
CA ASN A 23 -10.59 -8.67 40.12
C ASN A 23 -9.18 -8.99 40.56
N LYS A 24 -8.18 -8.62 39.78
CA LYS A 24 -6.76 -8.83 40.13
C LYS A 24 -6.32 -7.99 41.33
N ILE A 25 -6.75 -6.74 41.40
CA ILE A 25 -6.50 -5.84 42.54
C ILE A 25 -7.17 -6.40 43.81
N THR A 26 -8.40 -6.86 43.70
CA THR A 26 -9.19 -7.40 44.83
C THR A 26 -8.53 -8.63 45.48
N GLN A 27 -7.96 -9.55 44.72
CA GLN A 27 -7.27 -10.74 45.29
C GLN A 27 -6.05 -10.35 46.11
N THR A 28 -5.21 -9.44 45.58
CA THR A 28 -4.01 -8.95 46.29
C THR A 28 -4.38 -8.19 47.56
N MET A 29 -5.46 -7.40 47.55
CA MET A 29 -5.95 -6.66 48.71
C MET A 29 -6.49 -7.59 49.79
N ARG A 30 -7.28 -8.61 49.43
CA ARG A 30 -7.75 -9.65 50.35
C ARG A 30 -6.63 -10.47 50.99
N PHE A 31 -5.61 -10.81 50.21
CA PHE A 31 -4.42 -11.49 50.70
C PHE A 31 -3.71 -10.62 51.75
N ARG A 32 -3.51 -9.33 51.50
CA ARG A 32 -2.89 -8.39 52.44
C ARG A 32 -3.74 -8.24 53.69
N GLN A 33 -5.05 -8.20 53.58
CA GLN A 33 -5.96 -8.19 54.74
C GLN A 33 -5.79 -9.43 55.59
N ALA A 34 -5.84 -10.62 55.00
CA ALA A 34 -5.67 -11.88 55.72
C ALA A 34 -4.33 -11.97 56.47
N VAL A 35 -3.23 -11.46 55.82
CA VAL A 35 -1.90 -11.39 56.47
C VAL A 35 -1.92 -10.45 57.68
N ILE A 36 -2.59 -9.30 57.58
CA ILE A 36 -2.68 -8.30 58.66
C ILE A 36 -3.51 -8.89 59.81
N GLU A 37 -4.69 -9.46 59.52
CA GLU A 37 -5.56 -10.06 60.54
C GLU A 37 -4.86 -11.19 61.30
N TYR A 38 -4.17 -12.07 60.55
CA TYR A 38 -3.37 -13.13 61.19
C TYR A 38 -2.22 -12.57 62.02
N SER A 39 -1.53 -11.53 61.56
CA SER A 39 -0.44 -10.88 62.29
C SER A 39 -0.90 -10.19 63.56
N ASN A 40 -2.15 -9.71 63.60
CA ASN A 40 -2.74 -9.11 64.79
C ASN A 40 -3.04 -10.15 65.88
N LYS A 41 -3.48 -11.37 65.44
CA LYS A 41 -3.80 -12.47 66.39
C LYS A 41 -2.58 -13.25 66.91
N HIS A 42 -1.58 -13.48 66.06
CA HIS A 42 -0.49 -14.42 66.30
C HIS A 42 0.89 -13.79 66.32
N GLY A 43 0.97 -12.47 66.05
CA GLY A 43 2.24 -11.73 65.96
C GLY A 43 2.86 -11.75 64.55
N VAL A 44 3.64 -10.73 64.29
CA VAL A 44 4.25 -10.48 62.95
C VAL A 44 5.24 -11.58 62.56
N THR A 45 6.03 -12.14 63.50
CA THR A 45 6.98 -13.21 63.21
C THR A 45 6.31 -14.48 62.71
N LYS A 46 5.24 -14.92 63.39
CA LYS A 46 4.48 -16.10 62.98
C LYS A 46 3.76 -15.87 61.64
N ALA A 47 3.25 -14.67 61.38
CA ALA A 47 2.66 -14.30 60.09
C ALA A 47 3.69 -14.32 58.96
N ALA A 48 4.91 -13.80 59.19
CA ALA A 48 6.01 -13.81 58.22
C ALA A 48 6.40 -15.24 57.80
N ILE A 49 6.49 -16.15 58.76
CA ILE A 49 6.79 -17.58 58.50
C ILE A 49 5.65 -18.24 57.71
N ARG A 50 4.40 -18.07 58.17
CA ARG A 50 3.23 -18.73 57.56
C ARG A 50 2.99 -18.33 56.10
N TYR A 51 3.17 -17.06 55.81
CA TYR A 51 2.90 -16.49 54.45
C TYR A 51 4.14 -16.33 53.61
N HIS A 52 5.31 -16.77 54.10
CA HIS A 52 6.64 -16.63 53.44
C HIS A 52 6.93 -15.17 53.04
N LEU A 53 6.67 -14.23 53.96
CA LEU A 53 6.84 -12.80 53.74
C LEU A 53 7.91 -12.22 54.66
N ASN A 54 8.55 -11.12 54.20
CA ASN A 54 9.43 -10.35 55.06
C ASN A 54 8.61 -9.60 56.12
N ARG A 55 9.11 -9.59 57.40
CA ARG A 55 8.47 -8.83 58.49
C ARG A 55 8.22 -7.34 58.16
N GLN A 56 9.19 -6.71 57.47
CA GLN A 56 9.03 -5.32 57.02
C GLN A 56 7.84 -5.11 56.04
N TYR A 57 7.56 -6.09 55.20
CA TYR A 57 6.37 -6.05 54.33
C TYR A 57 5.09 -5.99 55.15
N ILE A 58 4.99 -6.80 56.22
CA ILE A 58 3.81 -6.84 57.10
C ILE A 58 3.67 -5.51 57.87
N TYR A 59 4.75 -5.00 58.48
CA TYR A 59 4.74 -3.71 59.16
C TYR A 59 4.30 -2.57 58.23
N ARG A 60 4.81 -2.52 57.00
CA ARG A 60 4.45 -1.50 56.00
C ARG A 60 2.95 -1.51 55.70
N TRP A 61 2.34 -2.68 55.54
CA TRP A 61 0.93 -2.79 55.25
C TRP A 61 0.06 -2.56 56.48
N ARG A 62 0.48 -2.97 57.66
CA ARG A 62 -0.19 -2.62 58.94
C ARG A 62 -0.26 -1.12 59.16
N LYS A 63 0.84 -0.41 58.95
CA LYS A 63 0.90 1.08 59.07
C LYS A 63 -0.07 1.77 58.08
N ARG A 64 -0.32 1.13 56.96
CA ARG A 64 -1.15 1.70 55.88
C ARG A 64 -2.62 1.30 56.02
N TYR A 65 -2.93 0.27 56.73
CA TYR A 65 -4.28 -0.26 56.85
C TYR A 65 -5.14 0.61 57.80
N ASP A 66 -6.21 1.16 57.24
CA ASP A 66 -7.17 2.03 57.93
C ASP A 66 -8.50 1.30 58.24
N GLY A 67 -8.54 -0.02 58.14
CA GLY A 67 -9.76 -0.83 58.27
C GLY A 67 -10.50 -1.08 56.96
N THR A 68 -10.18 -0.38 55.88
CA THR A 68 -10.80 -0.54 54.56
C THR A 68 -9.94 -1.36 53.62
N LEU A 69 -10.58 -2.21 52.80
CA LEU A 69 -9.88 -2.96 51.77
C LEU A 69 -9.16 -2.05 50.73
N ALA A 70 -9.75 -0.87 50.48
CA ALA A 70 -9.20 0.12 49.54
C ALA A 70 -7.80 0.65 49.95
N SER A 71 -7.53 0.75 51.27
CA SER A 71 -6.23 1.17 51.78
C SER A 71 -5.09 0.20 51.44
N LEU A 72 -5.43 -1.05 51.15
CA LEU A 72 -4.50 -2.11 50.77
C LEU A 72 -4.22 -2.20 49.27
N ALA A 73 -4.79 -1.30 48.47
CA ALA A 73 -4.53 -1.22 47.03
C ALA A 73 -3.13 -0.68 46.75
N ASP A 74 -2.49 -1.14 45.67
CA ASP A 74 -1.22 -0.58 45.23
C ASP A 74 -1.39 0.87 44.77
N ARG A 75 -0.50 1.75 45.20
CA ARG A 75 -0.45 3.11 44.71
C ARG A 75 0.24 3.14 43.36
N SER A 76 -0.23 4.02 42.49
CA SER A 76 0.43 4.26 41.22
C SER A 76 1.87 4.71 41.44
N HIS A 77 2.82 4.05 40.76
CA HIS A 77 4.23 4.49 40.72
C HIS A 77 4.45 5.66 39.76
N ARG A 78 3.40 6.14 39.13
CA ARG A 78 3.50 7.23 38.15
C ARG A 78 3.82 8.55 38.88
N PRO A 79 4.81 9.31 38.39
CA PRO A 79 5.08 10.64 38.94
C PRO A 79 3.84 11.53 38.88
N HIS A 80 3.60 12.32 39.93
CA HIS A 80 2.49 13.26 39.98
C HIS A 80 2.68 14.42 39.00
N SER A 81 3.90 14.83 38.75
CA SER A 81 4.28 15.86 37.78
C SER A 81 5.40 15.36 36.87
N HIS A 82 5.49 15.91 35.68
CA HIS A 82 6.56 15.64 34.72
C HIS A 82 7.08 16.97 34.17
N PRO A 83 8.43 17.21 34.16
CA PRO A 83 9.00 18.51 33.72
C PRO A 83 8.52 18.96 32.34
N ASN A 84 8.29 18.02 31.45
CA ASN A 84 7.83 18.28 30.09
C ASN A 84 6.29 18.29 29.91
N GLN A 85 5.52 18.29 31.01
CA GLN A 85 4.07 18.37 30.96
C GLN A 85 3.65 19.81 30.58
N HIS A 86 2.64 19.93 29.71
CA HIS A 86 2.07 21.23 29.36
C HIS A 86 1.46 21.91 30.60
N THR A 87 1.69 23.20 30.74
CA THR A 87 1.07 24.01 31.79
C THR A 87 -0.42 24.21 31.54
N PRO A 88 -1.22 24.57 32.57
CA PRO A 88 -2.63 24.84 32.36
C PRO A 88 -2.90 25.95 31.33
N GLU A 89 -2.05 26.97 31.28
CA GLU A 89 -2.14 28.09 30.32
C GLU A 89 -1.86 27.61 28.90
N GLU A 90 -0.81 26.82 28.72
CA GLU A 90 -0.50 26.20 27.41
C GLU A 90 -1.65 25.31 26.94
N ILE A 91 -2.23 24.53 27.84
CA ILE A 91 -3.36 23.64 27.52
C ILE A 91 -4.56 24.47 27.06
N LYS A 92 -4.89 25.56 27.79
CA LYS A 92 -5.98 26.49 27.45
C LYS A 92 -5.73 27.13 26.08
N LEU A 93 -4.52 27.60 25.82
CA LEU A 93 -4.12 28.19 24.54
C LEU A 93 -4.29 27.18 23.38
N ILE A 94 -3.77 25.96 23.53
CA ILE A 94 -3.84 24.91 22.51
C ILE A 94 -5.30 24.55 22.20
N LEU A 95 -6.12 24.30 23.21
CA LEU A 95 -7.51 23.90 23.03
C LEU A 95 -8.37 24.99 22.42
N ASN A 96 -8.22 26.26 22.88
CA ASN A 96 -8.93 27.38 22.30
C ASN A 96 -8.58 27.62 20.83
N MET A 97 -7.29 27.52 20.51
CA MET A 97 -6.85 27.68 19.14
C MET A 97 -7.31 26.50 18.26
N ARG A 98 -7.31 25.25 18.76
CA ARG A 98 -7.81 24.09 18.05
C ARG A 98 -9.30 24.21 17.73
N ARG A 99 -10.11 24.73 18.67
CA ARG A 99 -11.53 24.97 18.44
C ARG A 99 -11.76 25.92 17.25
N ARG A 100 -10.94 26.99 17.14
CA ARG A 100 -11.03 27.96 16.04
C ARG A 100 -10.43 27.46 14.72
N ASN A 101 -9.57 26.44 14.76
CA ASN A 101 -8.85 25.88 13.60
C ASN A 101 -8.93 24.35 13.57
N PRO A 102 -10.13 23.76 13.46
CA PRO A 102 -10.32 22.32 13.64
C PRO A 102 -9.59 21.44 12.59
N ASN A 103 -9.50 21.96 11.36
CA ASN A 103 -8.97 21.20 10.21
C ASN A 103 -7.50 21.53 9.87
N THR A 104 -6.87 22.44 10.64
CA THR A 104 -5.49 22.85 10.37
C THR A 104 -4.52 21.71 10.68
N GLY A 105 -3.67 21.37 9.72
CA GLY A 105 -2.59 20.38 9.88
C GLY A 105 -1.61 20.78 10.99
N ILE A 106 -0.95 19.79 11.60
CA ILE A 106 -0.17 19.98 12.82
C ILE A 106 0.99 20.98 12.69
N VAL A 107 1.65 21.01 11.54
CA VAL A 107 2.80 21.93 11.31
C VAL A 107 2.31 23.38 11.31
N VAL A 108 1.32 23.68 10.49
CA VAL A 108 0.73 25.04 10.42
C VAL A 108 0.11 25.42 11.76
N PHE A 109 -0.54 24.49 12.44
CA PHE A 109 -1.10 24.70 13.77
C PHE A 109 -0.03 25.04 14.81
N TRP A 110 1.11 24.33 14.78
CA TRP A 110 2.25 24.59 15.65
C TRP A 110 2.85 25.99 15.39
N VAL A 111 3.01 26.39 14.11
CA VAL A 111 3.48 27.76 13.76
C VAL A 111 2.56 28.83 14.33
N LYS A 112 1.24 28.68 14.16
CA LYS A 112 0.25 29.61 14.74
C LYS A 112 0.33 29.68 16.27
N LEU A 113 0.64 28.58 16.94
CA LEU A 113 0.85 28.58 18.41
C LEU A 113 2.16 29.27 18.77
N ARG A 114 3.24 29.06 18.02
CA ARG A 114 4.53 29.74 18.20
C ARG A 114 4.39 31.27 18.16
N GLN A 115 3.63 31.77 17.21
CA GLN A 115 3.31 33.21 17.11
C GLN A 115 2.58 33.79 18.35
N ARG A 116 2.07 32.92 19.23
CA ARG A 116 1.38 33.28 20.48
C ARG A 116 2.13 32.83 21.73
N GLY A 117 3.43 32.66 21.63
CA GLY A 117 4.31 32.37 22.77
C GLY A 117 4.42 30.90 23.16
N TYR A 118 3.91 29.96 22.35
CA TYR A 118 4.11 28.54 22.61
C TYR A 118 5.54 28.12 22.26
N THR A 119 6.29 27.56 23.23
CA THR A 119 7.72 27.30 23.11
C THR A 119 8.08 25.83 22.85
N ARG A 120 7.14 24.89 23.11
CA ARG A 120 7.43 23.46 23.07
C ARG A 120 7.51 22.89 21.64
N SER A 121 8.11 21.71 21.53
CA SER A 121 8.31 21.04 20.24
C SER A 121 7.01 20.57 19.58
N ILE A 122 7.03 20.44 18.26
CA ILE A 122 5.91 19.90 17.49
C ILE A 122 5.57 18.44 17.88
N SER A 123 6.57 17.65 18.26
CA SER A 123 6.37 16.26 18.72
C SER A 123 5.64 16.21 20.07
N GLY A 124 5.92 17.17 20.97
CA GLY A 124 5.20 17.32 22.23
C GLY A 124 3.74 17.67 22.00
N LEU A 125 3.49 18.65 21.13
CA LEU A 125 2.15 19.05 20.71
C LEU A 125 1.36 17.90 20.07
N TYR A 126 1.99 17.14 19.18
CA TYR A 126 1.37 15.98 18.55
C TYR A 126 0.90 14.95 19.58
N ARG A 127 1.78 14.55 20.52
CA ARG A 127 1.44 13.60 21.58
C ARG A 127 0.29 14.09 22.44
N PHE A 128 0.30 15.39 22.79
CA PHE A 128 -0.77 16.02 23.56
C PHE A 128 -2.11 15.98 22.84
N LEU A 129 -2.16 16.45 21.57
CA LEU A 129 -3.37 16.45 20.76
C LEU A 129 -3.92 15.03 20.51
N ARG A 130 -3.05 14.08 20.23
CA ARG A 130 -3.42 12.68 20.05
C ARG A 130 -4.04 12.08 21.30
N LYS A 131 -3.43 12.30 22.47
CA LYS A 131 -3.93 11.81 23.76
C LYS A 131 -5.33 12.36 24.08
N ARG A 132 -5.61 13.59 23.68
CA ARG A 132 -6.90 14.26 23.91
C ARG A 132 -7.92 14.07 22.78
N GLY A 133 -7.60 13.32 21.73
CA GLY A 133 -8.47 13.18 20.58
C GLY A 133 -8.70 14.49 19.79
N ALA A 134 -7.86 15.49 20.00
CA ALA A 134 -7.97 16.83 19.41
C ALA A 134 -7.11 17.00 18.14
N MET A 135 -6.87 15.92 17.40
CA MET A 135 -6.20 15.98 16.09
C MET A 135 -7.12 16.64 15.05
N ALA A 136 -6.50 17.17 13.98
CA ALA A 136 -7.28 17.67 12.85
C ALA A 136 -8.21 16.58 12.31
N VAL A 137 -9.45 16.95 12.05
CA VAL A 137 -10.41 16.07 11.38
C VAL A 137 -9.95 15.91 9.94
N LYS A 138 -9.59 14.68 9.56
CA LYS A 138 -9.38 14.35 8.16
C LYS A 138 -10.75 14.27 7.50
N LEU A 139 -11.02 15.17 6.56
CA LEU A 139 -12.15 14.97 5.67
C LEU A 139 -11.96 13.61 4.98
N PRO A 140 -12.97 12.76 4.99
CA PRO A 140 -12.88 11.51 4.25
C PRO A 140 -12.66 11.86 2.78
N ASN A 141 -11.49 11.53 2.23
CA ASN A 141 -11.37 11.50 0.79
C ASN A 141 -12.47 10.56 0.27
N PRO A 142 -13.26 11.00 -0.71
CA PRO A 142 -14.21 10.09 -1.34
C PRO A 142 -13.43 8.84 -1.74
N LYS A 143 -13.80 7.71 -1.15
CA LYS A 143 -13.16 6.44 -1.49
C LYS A 143 -13.40 6.23 -2.97
N TYR A 144 -12.33 6.25 -3.76
CA TYR A 144 -12.41 5.82 -5.14
C TYR A 144 -12.92 4.37 -5.12
N ILE A 145 -14.13 4.16 -5.62
CA ILE A 145 -14.68 2.83 -5.86
C ILE A 145 -14.19 2.45 -7.26
N PRO A 146 -13.20 1.54 -7.37
CA PRO A 146 -12.72 1.10 -8.67
C PRO A 146 -13.89 0.41 -9.37
N LYS A 147 -14.19 0.85 -10.60
CA LYS A 147 -15.09 0.09 -11.48
C LYS A 147 -14.49 -1.31 -11.65
N PRO A 148 -15.30 -2.36 -11.63
CA PRO A 148 -14.82 -3.71 -11.94
C PRO A 148 -14.07 -3.67 -13.27
N TYR A 149 -12.92 -4.37 -13.30
CA TYR A 149 -12.17 -4.51 -14.54
C TYR A 149 -12.99 -5.38 -15.51
N GLU A 150 -13.22 -4.87 -16.70
CA GLU A 150 -13.91 -5.60 -17.76
C GLU A 150 -13.03 -6.78 -18.20
N GLN A 151 -13.48 -8.00 -17.93
CA GLN A 151 -12.77 -9.20 -18.34
C GLN A 151 -13.11 -9.54 -19.80
N MET A 152 -12.08 -9.80 -20.59
CA MET A 152 -12.26 -10.24 -21.97
C MET A 152 -12.72 -11.71 -21.99
N GLN A 153 -13.55 -12.03 -22.95
CA GLN A 153 -14.21 -13.35 -23.04
C GLN A 153 -13.54 -14.27 -24.06
N TYR A 154 -12.82 -13.73 -25.02
CA TYR A 154 -12.12 -14.47 -26.06
C TYR A 154 -10.81 -13.78 -26.49
N PRO A 155 -9.88 -14.54 -27.12
CA PRO A 155 -8.64 -13.98 -27.62
C PRO A 155 -8.87 -12.95 -28.72
N GLY A 156 -8.13 -11.84 -28.70
CA GLY A 156 -8.22 -10.78 -29.69
C GLY A 156 -9.31 -9.74 -29.44
N GLN A 157 -10.25 -9.96 -28.52
CA GLN A 157 -11.29 -9.00 -28.19
C GLN A 157 -10.72 -7.64 -27.78
N ARG A 158 -9.67 -7.64 -26.96
CA ARG A 158 -8.85 -6.47 -26.64
C ARG A 158 -7.43 -6.89 -26.34
N VAL A 159 -6.49 -6.22 -26.98
CA VAL A 159 -5.08 -6.41 -26.79
C VAL A 159 -4.39 -5.13 -26.34
N GLN A 160 -3.32 -5.23 -25.59
CA GLN A 160 -2.51 -4.09 -25.16
C GLN A 160 -1.20 -4.07 -25.95
N ILE A 161 -0.82 -2.90 -26.46
CA ILE A 161 0.49 -2.67 -27.07
C ILE A 161 1.18 -1.57 -26.29
N ASP A 162 2.46 -1.77 -26.00
CA ASP A 162 3.30 -0.82 -25.26
C ASP A 162 4.77 -0.97 -25.66
N VAL A 163 5.53 0.10 -25.51
CA VAL A 163 6.96 0.13 -25.84
C VAL A 163 7.78 0.32 -24.57
N LYS A 164 8.75 -0.54 -24.39
CA LYS A 164 9.68 -0.50 -23.28
C LYS A 164 11.07 -0.11 -23.74
N PHE A 165 11.68 0.87 -23.09
CA PHE A 165 13.08 1.20 -23.25
C PHE A 165 13.94 0.11 -22.58
N VAL A 166 14.90 -0.43 -23.34
CA VAL A 166 15.86 -1.40 -22.81
C VAL A 166 16.79 -0.65 -21.85
N PRO A 167 17.00 -1.16 -20.61
CA PRO A 167 17.89 -0.50 -19.67
C PRO A 167 19.31 -0.39 -20.23
N GLN A 168 19.90 0.80 -20.21
CA GLN A 168 21.23 1.08 -20.71
C GLN A 168 22.32 0.17 -20.13
N ALA A 169 22.17 -0.19 -18.84
CA ALA A 169 23.09 -1.09 -18.16
C ALA A 169 23.13 -2.51 -18.76
N CYS A 170 22.15 -2.88 -19.60
CA CYS A 170 22.09 -4.18 -20.26
C CYS A 170 22.81 -4.17 -21.63
N ILE A 171 23.03 -2.97 -22.22
CA ILE A 171 23.66 -2.82 -23.54
C ILE A 171 25.16 -2.64 -23.32
N VAL A 172 25.98 -3.56 -23.81
CA VAL A 172 27.42 -3.62 -23.55
C VAL A 172 28.18 -3.64 -24.88
N GLY A 173 29.35 -3.02 -24.90
CA GLY A 173 30.27 -3.10 -26.08
C GLY A 173 29.91 -2.18 -27.24
N GLN A 174 28.97 -1.25 -27.08
CA GLN A 174 28.67 -0.25 -28.09
C GLN A 174 29.64 0.94 -27.94
N GLN A 175 30.16 1.44 -29.03
CA GLN A 175 31.08 2.59 -29.04
C GLN A 175 30.36 3.93 -28.80
N GLU A 176 29.06 4.00 -29.18
CA GLU A 176 28.21 5.17 -28.97
C GLU A 176 26.99 4.85 -28.12
N PRO A 177 26.41 5.84 -27.42
CA PRO A 177 25.19 5.67 -26.67
C PRO A 177 24.04 5.21 -27.57
N THR A 178 23.69 3.95 -27.49
CA THR A 178 22.65 3.34 -28.33
C THR A 178 21.46 2.98 -27.46
N GLN A 179 20.26 3.33 -27.90
CA GLN A 179 19.01 2.97 -27.22
C GLN A 179 18.26 1.93 -28.04
N TRP A 180 17.89 0.81 -27.42
CA TRP A 180 17.04 -0.20 -28.02
C TRP A 180 15.68 -0.23 -27.35
N TYR A 181 14.69 -0.76 -28.07
CA TYR A 181 13.29 -0.75 -27.68
C TYR A 181 12.71 -2.16 -27.80
N GLN A 182 11.92 -2.53 -26.78
CA GLN A 182 11.12 -3.74 -26.79
C GLN A 182 9.68 -3.33 -27.03
N TYR A 183 9.13 -3.68 -28.17
CA TYR A 183 7.70 -3.59 -28.46
C TYR A 183 7.01 -4.82 -27.91
N THR A 184 5.91 -4.64 -27.24
CA THR A 184 5.17 -5.70 -26.55
C THR A 184 3.70 -5.66 -26.93
N PHE A 185 3.20 -6.76 -27.43
CA PHE A 185 1.80 -7.07 -27.58
C PHE A 185 1.37 -8.06 -26.50
N LEU A 186 0.21 -7.85 -25.91
CA LEU A 186 -0.36 -8.72 -24.88
C LEU A 186 -1.86 -8.87 -25.07
N ASP A 187 -2.34 -10.09 -25.32
CA ASP A 187 -3.77 -10.40 -25.34
C ASP A 187 -4.34 -10.42 -23.92
N GLU A 188 -5.41 -9.65 -23.70
CA GLU A 188 -5.99 -9.51 -22.34
C GLU A 188 -6.72 -10.78 -21.86
N TYR A 189 -7.21 -11.62 -22.76
CA TYR A 189 -7.87 -12.87 -22.40
C TYR A 189 -6.88 -13.96 -22.04
N SER A 190 -6.03 -14.35 -22.98
CA SER A 190 -5.09 -15.47 -22.83
C SER A 190 -3.79 -15.11 -22.13
N ARG A 191 -3.48 -13.80 -21.99
CA ARG A 191 -2.17 -13.29 -21.58
C ARG A 191 -1.04 -13.66 -22.54
N PHE A 192 -1.35 -14.18 -23.71
CA PHE A 192 -0.37 -14.46 -24.73
C PHE A 192 0.35 -13.18 -25.12
N ARG A 193 1.67 -13.28 -25.24
CA ARG A 193 2.55 -12.16 -25.48
C ARG A 193 3.38 -12.39 -26.74
N TYR A 194 3.48 -11.36 -27.56
CA TYR A 194 4.45 -11.25 -28.63
C TYR A 194 5.36 -10.07 -28.35
N ILE A 195 6.66 -10.25 -28.45
CA ILE A 195 7.65 -9.20 -28.20
C ILE A 195 8.67 -9.16 -29.33
N GLU A 196 9.07 -7.95 -29.70
CA GLU A 196 10.04 -7.74 -30.76
C GLU A 196 10.95 -6.58 -30.42
N ALA A 197 12.23 -6.69 -30.84
CA ALA A 197 13.25 -5.67 -30.64
C ALA A 197 13.29 -4.72 -31.82
N PHE A 198 13.43 -3.39 -31.51
CA PHE A 198 13.63 -2.35 -32.49
C PHE A 198 14.76 -1.42 -32.07
N GLN A 199 15.43 -0.81 -33.04
CA GLN A 199 16.45 0.21 -32.80
C GLN A 199 15.85 1.61 -32.80
N GLU A 200 14.60 1.77 -33.23
CA GLU A 200 13.92 3.04 -33.39
C GLU A 200 12.58 3.05 -32.64
N HIS A 201 12.30 4.18 -32.01
CA HIS A 201 11.03 4.47 -31.34
C HIS A 201 10.23 5.46 -32.19
N SER A 202 9.46 4.92 -33.12
CA SER A 202 8.71 5.72 -34.10
C SER A 202 7.36 5.10 -34.44
N THR A 203 6.48 5.91 -35.03
CA THR A 203 5.19 5.41 -35.54
C THR A 203 5.39 4.40 -36.69
N TYR A 204 6.48 4.49 -37.44
CA TYR A 204 6.83 3.50 -38.43
C TYR A 204 7.14 2.14 -37.79
N SER A 205 8.00 2.10 -36.79
CA SER A 205 8.33 0.87 -36.05
C SER A 205 7.08 0.26 -35.40
N SER A 206 6.18 1.08 -34.83
CA SER A 206 4.89 0.64 -34.27
C SER A 206 4.00 -0.01 -35.35
N THR A 207 4.00 0.55 -36.55
CA THR A 207 3.23 0.02 -37.70
C THR A 207 3.80 -1.30 -38.18
N VAL A 208 5.11 -1.43 -38.32
CA VAL A 208 5.79 -2.67 -38.67
C VAL A 208 5.50 -3.77 -37.63
N PHE A 209 5.64 -3.42 -36.37
CA PHE A 209 5.31 -4.32 -35.26
C PHE A 209 3.86 -4.81 -35.32
N LEU A 210 2.90 -3.90 -35.52
CA LEU A 210 1.46 -4.26 -35.66
C LEU A 210 1.24 -5.27 -36.80
N ARG A 211 1.87 -5.07 -37.96
CA ARG A 211 1.77 -6.02 -39.08
C ARG A 211 2.34 -7.40 -38.74
N HIS A 212 3.44 -7.44 -38.01
CA HIS A 212 4.02 -8.71 -37.53
C HIS A 212 3.08 -9.39 -36.51
N VAL A 213 2.47 -8.62 -35.60
CA VAL A 213 1.49 -9.13 -34.65
C VAL A 213 0.31 -9.75 -35.37
N VAL A 214 -0.32 -9.03 -36.31
CA VAL A 214 -1.53 -9.52 -37.04
C VAL A 214 -1.20 -10.77 -37.84
N LYS A 215 0.00 -10.88 -38.41
CA LYS A 215 0.44 -12.08 -39.14
C LYS A 215 0.69 -13.28 -38.20
N ARG A 216 1.09 -13.05 -36.95
CA ARG A 216 1.55 -14.08 -36.03
C ARG A 216 0.50 -14.52 -35.01
N PHE A 217 -0.40 -13.63 -34.65
CA PHE A 217 -1.47 -13.92 -33.71
C PHE A 217 -2.61 -14.66 -34.43
N PRO A 218 -3.05 -15.83 -33.94
CA PRO A 218 -3.95 -16.72 -34.68
C PRO A 218 -5.42 -16.31 -34.67
N PHE A 219 -5.76 -15.22 -34.00
CA PHE A 219 -7.15 -14.72 -33.89
C PHE A 219 -7.29 -13.32 -34.45
N ALA A 220 -8.49 -12.97 -34.89
CA ALA A 220 -8.80 -11.61 -35.30
C ALA A 220 -8.67 -10.65 -34.09
N ILE A 221 -8.08 -9.48 -34.32
CA ILE A 221 -7.92 -8.45 -33.29
C ILE A 221 -9.02 -7.41 -33.51
N GLU A 222 -9.89 -7.23 -32.52
CA GLU A 222 -10.96 -6.25 -32.59
C GLU A 222 -10.58 -4.88 -32.05
N CYS A 223 -9.76 -4.85 -30.99
CA CYS A 223 -9.39 -3.63 -30.32
C CYS A 223 -7.94 -3.65 -29.84
N VAL A 224 -7.17 -2.67 -30.28
CA VAL A 224 -5.81 -2.40 -29.78
C VAL A 224 -5.89 -1.25 -28.79
N GLN A 225 -5.43 -1.48 -27.57
CA GLN A 225 -5.31 -0.45 -26.53
C GLN A 225 -3.85 -0.06 -26.36
N THR A 226 -3.56 1.25 -26.44
CA THR A 226 -2.23 1.82 -26.22
C THR A 226 -2.30 2.96 -25.21
N ASP A 227 -1.15 3.41 -24.75
CA ASP A 227 -1.03 4.72 -24.13
C ASP A 227 -1.13 5.87 -25.18
N ASN A 228 -0.85 7.10 -24.74
CA ASN A 228 -0.87 8.27 -25.63
C ASN A 228 0.55 8.64 -26.14
N GLY A 229 1.45 7.69 -26.27
CA GLY A 229 2.77 7.90 -26.81
C GLY A 229 2.73 8.38 -28.27
N THR A 230 3.72 9.17 -28.66
CA THR A 230 3.80 9.77 -30.02
C THR A 230 4.03 8.73 -31.11
N GLU A 231 4.51 7.55 -30.75
CA GLU A 231 4.63 6.37 -31.60
C GLU A 231 3.26 5.77 -32.00
N PHE A 232 2.22 6.05 -31.22
CA PHE A 232 0.87 5.53 -31.45
C PHE A 232 -0.10 6.62 -31.90
N THR A 233 -0.01 7.84 -31.34
CA THR A 233 -1.00 8.91 -31.61
C THR A 233 -0.40 10.31 -31.47
N ASN A 234 -0.92 11.25 -32.26
CA ASN A 234 -0.57 12.67 -32.18
C ASN A 234 -1.46 13.48 -31.20
N ARG A 235 -2.39 12.82 -30.51
CA ARG A 235 -3.47 13.47 -29.74
C ARG A 235 -3.00 14.43 -28.65
N LEU A 236 -1.82 14.21 -28.06
CA LEU A 236 -1.28 15.06 -27.01
C LEU A 236 -0.20 16.05 -27.48
N LEU A 237 0.07 16.14 -28.77
CA LEU A 237 1.01 17.14 -29.28
C LEU A 237 0.41 18.54 -29.15
N SER A 238 1.18 19.48 -28.59
CA SER A 238 0.77 20.85 -28.26
C SER A 238 0.36 21.70 -29.46
N LYS A 239 0.65 21.29 -30.69
CA LYS A 239 0.25 21.93 -31.94
C LYS A 239 -0.87 21.17 -32.70
N GLY A 240 -1.67 20.36 -31.99
CA GLY A 240 -2.88 19.71 -32.49
C GLY A 240 -2.77 19.27 -33.95
N SER A 241 -1.92 18.30 -34.26
CA SER A 241 -1.99 17.70 -35.59
C SER A 241 -3.19 16.75 -35.59
N ASP A 242 -4.32 17.16 -36.17
CA ASP A 242 -5.46 16.28 -36.42
C ASP A 242 -5.12 15.16 -37.44
N LYS A 243 -3.89 15.11 -37.91
CA LYS A 243 -3.43 14.08 -38.84
C LYS A 243 -3.18 12.77 -38.09
N PRO A 244 -3.81 11.68 -38.52
CA PRO A 244 -3.55 10.37 -37.92
C PRO A 244 -2.09 9.95 -38.15
N THR A 245 -1.53 9.21 -37.21
CA THR A 245 -0.21 8.58 -37.33
C THR A 245 -0.26 7.41 -38.33
N LEU A 246 0.91 6.96 -38.79
CA LEU A 246 0.99 5.75 -39.62
C LEU A 246 0.38 4.53 -38.93
N PHE A 247 0.55 4.44 -37.60
CA PHE A 247 -0.03 3.39 -36.80
C PHE A 247 -1.57 3.44 -36.78
N GLU A 248 -2.15 4.63 -36.62
CA GLU A 248 -3.60 4.81 -36.64
C GLU A 248 -4.19 4.52 -38.04
N LEU A 249 -3.50 4.93 -39.10
CA LEU A 249 -3.89 4.60 -40.48
C LEU A 249 -3.87 3.10 -40.74
N GLU A 250 -2.88 2.38 -40.23
CA GLU A 250 -2.81 0.94 -40.38
C GLU A 250 -3.90 0.21 -39.61
N LEU A 251 -4.23 0.67 -38.38
CA LEU A 251 -5.38 0.16 -37.64
C LEU A 251 -6.68 0.34 -38.39
N GLN A 252 -6.91 1.53 -39.00
CA GLN A 252 -8.08 1.79 -39.83
C GLN A 252 -8.13 0.86 -41.03
N ARG A 253 -6.98 0.68 -41.74
CA ARG A 253 -6.89 -0.24 -42.89
C ARG A 253 -7.25 -1.69 -42.52
N LEU A 254 -6.87 -2.11 -41.30
CA LEU A 254 -7.12 -3.47 -40.78
C LEU A 254 -8.52 -3.62 -40.14
N GLY A 255 -9.32 -2.53 -40.04
CA GLY A 255 -10.62 -2.54 -39.37
C GLY A 255 -10.52 -2.72 -37.83
N ILE A 256 -9.37 -2.45 -37.24
CA ILE A 256 -9.12 -2.63 -35.81
C ILE A 256 -9.42 -1.33 -35.06
N ARG A 257 -10.23 -1.40 -34.02
CA ARG A 257 -10.54 -0.24 -33.19
C ARG A 257 -9.34 0.16 -32.32
N HIS A 258 -8.95 1.44 -32.37
CA HIS A 258 -7.94 2.00 -31.49
C HIS A 258 -8.58 2.54 -30.20
N LYS A 259 -8.09 2.12 -29.04
CA LYS A 259 -8.52 2.57 -27.73
C LYS A 259 -7.35 3.19 -26.98
N LEU A 260 -7.36 4.51 -26.86
CA LEU A 260 -6.37 5.23 -26.05
C LEU A 260 -6.76 5.19 -24.58
N ILE A 261 -5.79 4.99 -23.69
CA ILE A 261 -6.00 5.15 -22.25
C ILE A 261 -6.24 6.63 -21.93
N ARG A 262 -6.97 6.88 -20.86
CA ARG A 262 -7.13 8.26 -20.36
C ARG A 262 -5.78 8.79 -19.90
N PRO A 263 -5.43 10.05 -20.22
CA PRO A 263 -4.22 10.67 -19.70
C PRO A 263 -4.13 10.51 -18.17
N TYR A 264 -2.95 10.31 -17.67
CA TYR A 264 -2.66 10.12 -16.22
C TYR A 264 -3.41 8.94 -15.55
N THR A 265 -3.83 7.94 -16.32
CA THR A 265 -4.52 6.76 -15.80
C THR A 265 -3.79 5.46 -16.19
N PRO A 266 -2.59 5.19 -15.65
CA PRO A 266 -1.77 4.04 -16.04
C PRO A 266 -2.45 2.69 -15.78
N ARG A 267 -3.40 2.63 -14.85
CA ARG A 267 -4.13 1.39 -14.52
C ARG A 267 -4.79 0.68 -15.71
N HIS A 268 -5.07 1.41 -16.79
CA HIS A 268 -5.71 0.83 -17.97
C HIS A 268 -4.75 -0.09 -18.75
N ASN A 269 -3.44 0.20 -18.78
CA ASN A 269 -2.41 -0.64 -19.37
C ASN A 269 -1.71 -1.57 -18.36
N GLY A 270 -2.32 -1.76 -17.20
CA GLY A 270 -1.69 -2.46 -16.07
C GLY A 270 -1.26 -3.90 -16.34
N GLN A 271 -1.78 -4.55 -17.39
CA GLN A 271 -1.37 -5.93 -17.73
C GLN A 271 -0.03 -5.95 -18.46
N VAL A 272 0.14 -5.12 -19.48
CA VAL A 272 1.40 -5.00 -20.19
C VAL A 272 2.48 -4.37 -19.31
N GLU A 273 2.14 -3.34 -18.52
CA GLU A 273 3.07 -2.73 -17.54
C GLU A 273 3.56 -3.77 -16.51
N ARG A 274 2.69 -4.63 -16.02
CA ARG A 274 3.06 -5.73 -15.12
C ARG A 274 3.99 -6.73 -15.80
N SER A 275 3.79 -7.00 -17.10
CA SER A 275 4.69 -7.86 -17.87
C SER A 275 6.07 -7.22 -18.01
N HIS A 276 6.13 -5.91 -18.27
CA HIS A 276 7.39 -5.14 -18.33
C HIS A 276 8.13 -5.11 -16.99
N ARG A 277 7.38 -5.01 -15.88
CA ARG A 277 7.99 -5.12 -14.54
C ARG A 277 8.65 -6.47 -14.33
N LYS A 278 7.98 -7.57 -14.71
CA LYS A 278 8.56 -8.91 -14.67
C LYS A 278 9.79 -9.04 -15.57
N ASP A 279 9.77 -8.41 -16.74
CA ASP A 279 10.96 -8.40 -17.61
C ASP A 279 12.13 -7.67 -16.93
N ASN A 280 11.87 -6.57 -16.21
CA ASN A 280 12.92 -5.92 -15.43
C ASN A 280 13.52 -6.85 -14.36
N GLU A 281 12.65 -7.52 -13.62
CA GLU A 281 13.03 -8.36 -12.46
C GLU A 281 13.69 -9.68 -12.90
N GLU A 282 13.19 -10.33 -13.95
CA GLU A 282 13.56 -11.71 -14.31
C GLU A 282 14.49 -11.80 -15.53
N PHE A 283 14.51 -10.78 -16.40
CA PHE A 283 15.28 -10.81 -17.64
C PHE A 283 16.35 -9.72 -17.65
N TYR A 284 15.99 -8.45 -17.62
CA TYR A 284 16.97 -7.37 -17.71
C TYR A 284 17.93 -7.29 -16.51
N ALA A 285 17.52 -7.71 -15.33
CA ALA A 285 18.38 -7.72 -14.13
C ALA A 285 19.62 -8.63 -14.30
N SER A 286 19.50 -9.70 -15.08
CA SER A 286 20.53 -10.73 -15.19
C SER A 286 21.17 -10.87 -16.58
N HIS A 287 20.60 -10.20 -17.60
CA HIS A 287 21.08 -10.36 -18.99
C HIS A 287 21.89 -9.13 -19.45
N ARG A 288 22.83 -9.38 -20.36
CA ARG A 288 23.63 -8.38 -21.05
C ARG A 288 23.60 -8.68 -22.54
N PHE A 289 23.59 -7.63 -23.36
CA PHE A 289 23.45 -7.73 -24.80
C PHE A 289 24.66 -7.07 -25.47
N TYR A 290 25.40 -7.85 -26.22
CA TYR A 290 26.64 -7.41 -26.89
C TYR A 290 26.39 -6.85 -28.30
N SER A 291 25.26 -7.22 -28.89
CA SER A 291 24.80 -6.71 -30.18
C SER A 291 23.26 -6.66 -30.22
N PHE A 292 22.73 -5.95 -31.21
CA PHE A 292 21.28 -5.93 -31.43
C PHE A 292 20.72 -7.31 -31.80
N GLU A 293 21.47 -8.10 -32.57
CA GLU A 293 21.08 -9.47 -32.93
C GLU A 293 21.10 -10.41 -31.71
N ASP A 294 22.08 -10.23 -30.81
CA ASP A 294 22.11 -10.94 -29.54
C ASP A 294 20.88 -10.59 -28.68
N PHE A 295 20.54 -9.31 -28.60
CA PHE A 295 19.30 -8.88 -27.89
C PHE A 295 18.06 -9.52 -28.49
N LYS A 296 17.90 -9.51 -29.81
CA LYS A 296 16.77 -10.16 -30.50
C LYS A 296 16.68 -11.65 -30.17
N ALA A 297 17.82 -12.35 -30.22
CA ALA A 297 17.87 -13.78 -29.92
C ALA A 297 17.46 -14.08 -28.46
N GLN A 298 18.00 -13.34 -27.49
CA GLN A 298 17.68 -13.50 -26.09
C GLN A 298 16.20 -13.14 -25.80
N LEU A 299 15.68 -12.07 -26.45
CA LEU A 299 14.30 -11.65 -26.32
C LEU A 299 13.31 -12.71 -26.85
N ALA A 300 13.64 -13.38 -27.96
CA ALA A 300 12.85 -14.48 -28.50
C ALA A 300 12.81 -15.70 -27.56
N VAL A 301 13.88 -15.97 -26.84
CA VAL A 301 13.91 -17.00 -25.78
C VAL A 301 12.99 -16.57 -24.61
N ARG A 302 13.06 -15.32 -24.20
CA ARG A 302 12.20 -14.76 -23.14
C ARG A 302 10.71 -14.86 -23.50
N GLU A 303 10.34 -14.54 -24.74
CA GLU A 303 8.97 -14.68 -25.23
C GLU A 303 8.46 -16.12 -25.11
N ARG A 304 9.26 -17.08 -25.61
CA ARG A 304 8.90 -18.50 -25.54
C ARG A 304 8.75 -18.98 -24.10
N SER A 305 9.68 -18.59 -23.24
CA SER A 305 9.63 -18.93 -21.82
C SER A 305 8.36 -18.40 -21.18
N TYR A 306 8.02 -17.12 -21.37
CA TYR A 306 6.82 -16.49 -20.82
C TYR A 306 5.55 -17.21 -21.29
N ASN A 307 5.41 -17.45 -22.59
CA ASN A 307 4.20 -18.04 -23.17
C ASN A 307 3.97 -19.50 -22.79
N ASN A 308 5.02 -20.21 -22.41
CA ASN A 308 4.93 -21.61 -21.97
C ASN A 308 4.88 -21.77 -20.45
N PHE A 309 5.09 -20.70 -19.67
CA PHE A 309 5.12 -20.78 -18.21
C PHE A 309 3.72 -20.65 -17.60
N PRO A 310 3.32 -21.57 -16.68
CA PRO A 310 2.03 -21.50 -16.00
C PRO A 310 1.93 -20.27 -15.10
N ILE A 311 0.83 -19.52 -15.20
CA ILE A 311 0.61 -18.32 -14.40
C ILE A 311 -0.67 -18.39 -13.58
N ARG A 312 -0.63 -17.87 -12.36
CA ARG A 312 -1.76 -17.92 -11.43
C ARG A 312 -3.07 -17.31 -11.97
N PRO A 313 -3.07 -16.15 -12.67
CA PRO A 313 -4.31 -15.58 -13.23
C PRO A 313 -5.02 -16.47 -14.26
N LEU A 314 -4.35 -17.44 -14.83
CA LEU A 314 -4.89 -18.42 -15.78
C LEU A 314 -5.12 -19.80 -15.14
N ALA A 315 -5.35 -19.84 -13.82
CA ALA A 315 -5.52 -21.08 -13.06
C ALA A 315 -4.36 -22.08 -13.29
N TRP A 316 -3.14 -21.56 -13.28
CA TRP A 316 -1.90 -22.34 -13.49
C TRP A 316 -1.78 -22.98 -14.87
N ARG A 317 -2.49 -22.46 -15.87
CA ARG A 317 -2.23 -22.76 -17.27
C ARG A 317 -1.26 -21.73 -17.85
N SER A 318 -0.53 -22.11 -18.88
CA SER A 318 0.32 -21.16 -19.61
C SER A 318 -0.51 -20.31 -20.59
N PRO A 319 -0.05 -19.09 -20.94
CA PRO A 319 -0.71 -18.26 -21.96
C PRO A 319 -0.97 -19.02 -23.27
N LYS A 320 0.01 -19.80 -23.71
CA LYS A 320 -0.09 -20.62 -24.91
C LYS A 320 -1.18 -21.69 -24.78
N GLN A 321 -1.27 -22.39 -23.64
CA GLN A 321 -2.32 -23.38 -23.40
C GLN A 321 -3.72 -22.77 -23.43
N VAL A 322 -3.90 -21.57 -22.84
CA VAL A 322 -5.19 -20.87 -22.84
C VAL A 322 -5.55 -20.40 -24.25
N LEU A 323 -4.58 -19.88 -25.01
CA LEU A 323 -4.79 -19.42 -26.38
C LEU A 323 -5.24 -20.56 -27.28
N PHE A 324 -4.54 -21.68 -27.27
CA PHE A 324 -4.84 -22.82 -28.14
C PHE A 324 -6.06 -23.65 -27.69
N ALA A 325 -6.38 -23.65 -26.39
CA ALA A 325 -7.62 -24.28 -25.94
C ALA A 325 -8.86 -23.60 -26.53
N PHE A 326 -8.79 -22.31 -26.86
CA PHE A 326 -9.88 -21.59 -27.52
C PHE A 326 -10.00 -21.92 -29.02
N HIS A 327 -8.93 -22.39 -29.65
CA HIS A 327 -8.92 -22.75 -31.07
C HIS A 327 -9.58 -24.10 -31.34
N ASN A 328 -9.73 -24.94 -30.31
CA ASN A 328 -10.28 -26.29 -30.39
C ASN A 328 -11.74 -26.40 -29.97
N VAL A 329 -12.40 -25.26 -29.77
CA VAL A 329 -13.84 -25.14 -29.53
C VAL A 329 -14.50 -24.52 -30.76
#